data_27fbc3d9baa4115afaddcd4cdad073a8
#
_entry.id   27fbc3d9baa4115afaddcd4cdad073a8
#
_cell.length_a   1.000
_cell.length_b   1.000
_cell.length_c   1.000
_cell.angle_alpha   90.00
_cell.angle_beta   90.00
_cell.angle_gamma   90.00
#
_symmetry.space_group_name_H-M   'P 1'
#
loop_
_entity.id
_entity.type
_entity.pdbx_description
1 polymer ?
#
loop_
_entity_poly.entity_id
_entity_poly.type
_entity_poly.pdbx_seq_one_letter_code
_entity_poly.pdbx_strand_id
1 'polypeptide(L)'
;MSRRQVLAAGALTGAALAGSTLWAPVKASAAAAPAIFYSPHQDDEALGLAGSILEHKAAGRPVYLVLVSKGENDQLAKKMNQDPCPLTIGDSRHPCAAGGHHGLSWPTDGASMIVPARTAEFMASAKALGVDKVINFKLSDSPYNSDDNYYRFVDSVKAKIKALAKQYPGASHKFTAGWLEETDTHKALADAAYFLMNEGVLTDVRFNYVYAYDKPKSQRANGAAYVLNIPSAHMAIKRKAIYCYNTWAPDRNLYALGYHSVPDKMESAHEDPREFVFTIPSRYTPGPIKH
;
A
#
# COMPACT_ATOMS: atom_id res chain seq x y z
N MET A 1 15.83 -1.72 -80.57
CA MET A 1 17.13 -1.02 -80.73
C MET A 1 17.83 -1.14 -79.37
N SER A 2 18.65 -2.13 -79.20
CA SER A 2 20.09 -2.30 -79.42
C SER A 2 20.97 -1.24 -78.70
N ARG A 3 21.70 -1.69 -77.70
CA ARG A 3 23.18 -1.77 -77.51
C ARG A 3 23.47 -1.84 -76.01
N ARG A 4 23.95 -2.94 -75.47
CA ARG A 4 25.27 -3.57 -75.44
C ARG A 4 26.40 -2.75 -74.78
N GLN A 5 26.87 -3.42 -73.70
CA GLN A 5 28.31 -3.59 -73.31
C GLN A 5 28.87 -2.48 -72.40
N VAL A 6 29.71 -2.71 -71.35
CA VAL A 6 30.89 -3.59 -71.24
C VAL A 6 31.26 -3.79 -69.81
N LEU A 7 31.79 -4.97 -69.49
CA LEU A 7 32.45 -5.41 -68.24
C LEU A 7 33.72 -4.56 -67.93
N ALA A 8 33.94 -4.34 -66.62
CA ALA A 8 35.32 -4.19 -66.13
C ALA A 8 35.42 -4.83 -64.74
N ALA A 9 36.20 -5.91 -64.69
CA ALA A 9 36.60 -6.56 -63.42
C ALA A 9 37.72 -5.75 -62.77
N GLY A 10 37.58 -5.46 -61.51
CA GLY A 10 38.62 -4.88 -60.67
C GLY A 10 38.68 -5.70 -59.34
N ALA A 11 39.66 -6.58 -59.28
CA ALA A 11 40.03 -7.26 -58.04
C ALA A 11 40.80 -6.28 -57.17
N LEU A 12 40.28 -6.06 -55.94
CA LEU A 12 41.03 -5.41 -54.87
C LEU A 12 40.95 -6.28 -53.61
N THR A 13 42.08 -6.83 -53.26
CA THR A 13 42.48 -7.47 -52.02
C THR A 13 42.18 -6.52 -50.84
N GLY A 14 41.23 -6.86 -50.00
CA GLY A 14 40.91 -6.12 -48.78
C GLY A 14 41.29 -6.92 -47.56
N ALA A 15 42.19 -6.39 -46.77
CA ALA A 15 42.66 -6.92 -45.51
C ALA A 15 41.51 -7.08 -44.48
N ALA A 16 41.37 -8.25 -43.93
CA ALA A 16 40.46 -8.51 -42.83
C ALA A 16 41.04 -7.86 -41.54
N LEU A 17 40.49 -6.73 -41.13
CA LEU A 17 40.66 -6.19 -39.81
C LEU A 17 39.68 -6.94 -38.87
N ALA A 18 40.21 -7.94 -38.17
CA ALA A 18 39.53 -8.58 -37.03
C ALA A 18 39.45 -7.55 -35.88
N GLY A 19 38.42 -6.71 -35.91
CA GLY A 19 38.04 -5.87 -34.77
C GLY A 19 37.37 -6.72 -33.71
N SER A 20 38.15 -7.24 -32.77
CA SER A 20 37.62 -7.79 -31.52
C SER A 20 37.01 -6.65 -30.69
N THR A 21 35.72 -6.40 -30.89
CA THR A 21 34.92 -5.59 -29.92
C THR A 21 34.90 -6.35 -28.60
N LEU A 22 35.83 -5.98 -27.73
CA LEU A 22 35.74 -6.35 -26.31
C LEU A 22 34.39 -5.78 -25.77
N TRP A 23 33.40 -6.64 -25.66
CA TRP A 23 32.22 -6.34 -24.88
C TRP A 23 32.71 -6.13 -23.45
N ALA A 24 32.88 -4.87 -23.06
CA ALA A 24 33.00 -4.55 -21.64
C ALA A 24 31.74 -5.06 -20.95
N PRO A 25 31.86 -5.85 -19.88
CA PRO A 25 30.68 -6.27 -19.14
C PRO A 25 29.96 -5.00 -18.67
N VAL A 26 28.71 -4.80 -19.14
CA VAL A 26 27.83 -3.77 -18.59
C VAL A 26 27.77 -4.08 -17.10
N LYS A 27 28.38 -3.21 -16.29
CA LYS A 27 28.23 -3.30 -14.83
C LYS A 27 26.72 -3.37 -14.57
N ALA A 28 26.25 -4.51 -14.05
CA ALA A 28 24.90 -4.63 -13.57
C ALA A 28 24.70 -3.45 -12.61
N SER A 29 23.83 -2.52 -12.97
CA SER A 29 23.44 -1.44 -12.07
C SER A 29 22.95 -2.10 -10.77
N ALA A 30 23.56 -1.77 -9.65
CA ALA A 30 23.08 -2.28 -8.38
C ALA A 30 21.58 -1.97 -8.32
N ALA A 31 20.76 -3.02 -8.13
CA ALA A 31 19.33 -2.84 -8.05
C ALA A 31 19.01 -1.75 -7.03
N ALA A 32 18.19 -0.77 -7.43
CA ALA A 32 17.84 0.33 -6.54
C ALA A 32 17.25 -0.23 -5.23
N ALA A 33 17.66 0.33 -4.10
CA ALA A 33 17.13 -0.08 -2.81
C ALA A 33 15.60 0.12 -2.80
N PRO A 34 14.81 -0.83 -2.26
CA PRO A 34 13.35 -0.79 -2.36
C PRO A 34 12.75 0.39 -1.62
N ALA A 35 11.55 0.79 -2.03
CA ALA A 35 10.63 1.55 -1.20
C ALA A 35 9.71 0.57 -0.47
N ILE A 36 9.68 0.65 0.86
CA ILE A 36 8.89 -0.23 1.72
C ILE A 36 7.75 0.58 2.31
N PHE A 37 6.53 0.20 2.00
CA PHE A 37 5.30 0.82 2.47
C PHE A 37 4.67 -0.03 3.57
N TYR A 38 4.24 0.60 4.65
CA TYR A 38 3.63 -0.07 5.79
C TYR A 38 2.17 0.33 5.91
N SER A 39 1.29 -0.63 5.65
CA SER A 39 -0.16 -0.50 5.80
C SER A 39 -0.56 -1.06 7.17
N PRO A 40 -1.07 -0.24 8.09
CA PRO A 40 -1.55 -0.71 9.39
C PRO A 40 -2.62 -1.79 9.23
N HIS A 41 -3.63 -1.53 8.42
CA HIS A 41 -4.70 -2.46 8.09
C HIS A 41 -4.78 -2.71 6.58
N GLN A 42 -5.66 -3.59 6.21
CA GLN A 42 -6.11 -3.77 4.83
C GLN A 42 -7.01 -2.58 4.47
N ASP A 43 -6.78 -1.95 3.36
CA ASP A 43 -7.41 -0.75 2.79
C ASP A 43 -6.53 0.53 2.83
N ASP A 44 -5.68 0.72 3.83
CA ASP A 44 -4.84 1.91 3.98
C ASP A 44 -3.90 2.14 2.78
N GLU A 45 -3.41 1.05 2.15
CA GLU A 45 -2.53 1.17 0.99
C GLU A 45 -3.25 1.73 -0.23
N ALA A 46 -4.52 1.35 -0.42
CA ALA A 46 -5.34 1.85 -1.53
C ALA A 46 -5.80 3.28 -1.27
N LEU A 47 -6.10 3.61 -0.02
CA LEU A 47 -6.57 4.91 0.40
C LEU A 47 -5.47 5.97 0.31
N GLY A 48 -4.39 5.82 1.07
CA GLY A 48 -3.44 6.90 1.29
C GLY A 48 -1.99 6.62 0.82
N LEU A 49 -1.67 5.43 0.30
CA LEU A 49 -0.32 5.07 -0.14
C LEU A 49 -0.23 4.79 -1.65
N ALA A 50 -1.36 4.63 -2.34
CA ALA A 50 -1.40 4.16 -3.72
C ALA A 50 -0.65 5.07 -4.70
N GLY A 51 -0.82 6.39 -4.59
CA GLY A 51 -0.13 7.35 -5.44
C GLY A 51 1.38 7.31 -5.22
N SER A 52 1.81 7.29 -3.96
CA SER A 52 3.22 7.17 -3.60
C SER A 52 3.83 5.84 -4.08
N ILE A 53 3.10 4.73 -3.98
CA ILE A 53 3.49 3.42 -4.53
C ILE A 53 3.72 3.53 -6.04
N LEU A 54 2.76 4.09 -6.75
CA LEU A 54 2.81 4.21 -8.22
C LEU A 54 3.92 5.16 -8.69
N GLU A 55 4.23 6.22 -7.93
CA GLU A 55 5.34 7.11 -8.20
C GLU A 55 6.69 6.36 -8.11
N HIS A 56 6.90 5.58 -7.06
CA HIS A 56 8.09 4.74 -6.93
C HIS A 56 8.20 3.67 -8.02
N LYS A 57 7.07 3.04 -8.40
CA LYS A 57 7.02 2.09 -9.52
C LYS A 57 7.40 2.75 -10.83
N ALA A 58 6.86 3.93 -11.13
CA ALA A 58 7.17 4.70 -12.33
C ALA A 58 8.66 5.11 -12.40
N ALA A 59 9.28 5.35 -11.25
CA ALA A 59 10.71 5.60 -11.13
C ALA A 59 11.59 4.33 -11.25
N GLY A 60 11.00 3.17 -11.52
CA GLY A 60 11.72 1.88 -11.64
C GLY A 60 12.24 1.34 -10.31
N ARG A 61 11.77 1.86 -9.18
CA ARG A 61 12.18 1.42 -7.86
C ARG A 61 11.35 0.19 -7.43
N PRO A 62 11.97 -0.87 -6.89
CA PRO A 62 11.21 -1.98 -6.31
C PRO A 62 10.33 -1.47 -5.17
N VAL A 63 9.07 -1.91 -5.13
CA VAL A 63 8.10 -1.54 -4.09
C VAL A 63 7.68 -2.76 -3.30
N TYR A 64 7.89 -2.71 -1.99
CA TYR A 64 7.44 -3.73 -1.07
C TYR A 64 6.33 -3.17 -0.19
N LEU A 65 5.27 -3.94 -0.01
CA LEU A 65 4.12 -3.55 0.80
C LEU A 65 4.01 -4.49 1.99
N VAL A 66 3.97 -3.90 3.17
CA VAL A 66 3.87 -4.60 4.45
C VAL A 66 2.45 -4.44 4.99
N LEU A 67 1.75 -5.54 5.22
CA LEU A 67 0.55 -5.57 6.04
C LEU A 67 0.96 -5.80 7.50
N VAL A 68 0.66 -4.84 8.37
CA VAL A 68 1.13 -4.85 9.76
C VAL A 68 0.25 -5.72 10.63
N SER A 69 -1.06 -5.43 10.68
CA SER A 69 -2.01 -6.18 11.50
C SER A 69 -2.78 -7.22 10.69
N LYS A 70 -3.42 -8.14 11.38
CA LYS A 70 -4.34 -9.11 10.76
C LYS A 70 -5.68 -8.46 10.41
N GLY A 71 -6.04 -7.36 11.06
CA GLY A 71 -7.30 -6.66 10.85
C GLY A 71 -8.50 -7.46 11.33
N GLU A 72 -8.44 -7.97 12.55
CA GLU A 72 -9.52 -8.70 13.21
C GLU A 72 -10.69 -7.76 13.52
N ASN A 73 -11.60 -7.56 12.58
CA ASN A 73 -12.79 -6.72 12.75
C ASN A 73 -14.07 -7.58 12.86
N ASP A 74 -14.24 -8.18 14.01
CA ASP A 74 -15.37 -9.06 14.30
C ASP A 74 -16.72 -8.35 14.25
N GLN A 75 -16.77 -7.06 14.59
CA GLN A 75 -18.00 -6.29 14.57
C GLN A 75 -18.49 -6.05 13.14
N LEU A 76 -17.58 -5.85 12.19
CA LEU A 76 -17.93 -5.72 10.78
C LEU A 76 -18.61 -7.00 10.28
N ALA A 77 -18.01 -8.17 10.54
CA ALA A 77 -18.60 -9.43 10.10
C ALA A 77 -19.98 -9.68 10.74
N LYS A 78 -20.14 -9.38 12.03
CA LYS A 78 -21.45 -9.49 12.71
C LYS A 78 -22.49 -8.58 12.06
N LYS A 79 -22.13 -7.34 11.73
CA LYS A 79 -23.04 -6.41 11.05
C LYS A 79 -23.40 -6.88 9.64
N MET A 80 -22.44 -7.38 8.88
CA MET A 80 -22.69 -7.88 7.51
C MET A 80 -23.57 -9.13 7.49
N ASN A 81 -23.61 -9.90 8.56
CA ASN A 81 -24.44 -11.10 8.66
C ASN A 81 -25.86 -10.83 9.19
N GLN A 82 -26.19 -9.59 9.55
CA GLN A 82 -27.56 -9.24 9.91
C GLN A 82 -28.48 -9.30 8.70
N ASP A 83 -29.73 -9.67 8.89
CA ASP A 83 -30.76 -9.68 7.87
C ASP A 83 -31.91 -8.74 8.25
N PRO A 84 -32.07 -7.60 7.57
CA PRO A 84 -31.21 -7.07 6.50
C PRO A 84 -29.86 -6.58 7.05
N CYS A 85 -28.83 -6.60 6.20
CA CYS A 85 -27.54 -5.99 6.53
C CYS A 85 -27.72 -4.47 6.72
N PRO A 86 -27.31 -3.90 7.88
CA PRO A 86 -27.49 -2.48 8.16
C PRO A 86 -26.46 -1.60 7.44
N LEU A 87 -25.44 -2.20 6.81
CA LEU A 87 -24.41 -1.49 6.11
C LEU A 87 -24.80 -1.35 4.63
N THR A 88 -25.35 -0.20 4.26
CA THR A 88 -25.66 0.12 2.86
C THR A 88 -24.49 0.83 2.22
N ILE A 89 -24.02 0.29 1.11
CA ILE A 89 -23.14 1.03 0.21
C ILE A 89 -24.03 1.75 -0.79
N GLY A 90 -24.04 3.08 -0.77
CA GLY A 90 -24.86 3.93 -1.62
C GLY A 90 -24.52 3.88 -3.12
N ASP A 91 -23.78 2.87 -3.54
CA ASP A 91 -23.25 2.70 -4.88
C ASP A 91 -23.82 1.46 -5.54
N SER A 92 -24.37 1.64 -6.75
CA SER A 92 -24.88 0.56 -7.61
C SER A 92 -23.82 -0.49 -8.01
N ARG A 93 -22.54 -0.22 -7.77
CA ARG A 93 -21.43 -1.13 -8.04
C ARG A 93 -21.34 -2.28 -7.05
N HIS A 94 -22.07 -2.23 -5.95
CA HIS A 94 -22.08 -3.26 -4.93
C HIS A 94 -23.48 -3.86 -4.76
N PRO A 95 -23.60 -5.21 -4.67
CA PRO A 95 -24.90 -5.87 -4.58
C PRO A 95 -25.57 -5.77 -3.21
N CYS A 96 -24.99 -5.07 -2.24
CA CYS A 96 -25.49 -4.96 -0.87
C CYS A 96 -26.80 -4.14 -0.74
N ALA A 97 -27.31 -3.56 -1.80
CA ALA A 97 -28.52 -2.74 -1.76
C ALA A 97 -29.79 -3.46 -1.25
N ALA A 98 -29.84 -4.78 -1.34
CA ALA A 98 -31.01 -5.60 -0.96
C ALA A 98 -30.95 -6.19 0.45
N GLY A 99 -29.84 -6.00 1.20
CA GLY A 99 -29.68 -6.60 2.54
C GLY A 99 -29.56 -8.12 2.56
N GLY A 100 -29.17 -8.67 3.67
CA GLY A 100 -29.32 -10.10 4.02
C GLY A 100 -28.56 -11.15 3.21
N HIS A 101 -27.61 -10.80 2.35
CA HIS A 101 -27.03 -11.73 1.37
C HIS A 101 -25.54 -12.02 1.58
N HIS A 102 -24.93 -11.54 2.63
CA HIS A 102 -23.47 -11.64 2.76
C HIS A 102 -23.00 -13.05 3.14
N GLY A 103 -23.76 -13.80 3.93
CA GLY A 103 -23.49 -15.21 4.23
C GLY A 103 -22.09 -15.50 4.73
N LEU A 104 -21.45 -14.52 5.40
CA LEU A 104 -20.17 -14.72 6.04
C LEU A 104 -20.35 -15.73 7.17
N SER A 105 -19.85 -16.94 7.00
CA SER A 105 -19.88 -17.90 8.10
C SER A 105 -19.02 -17.36 9.22
N TRP A 106 -19.63 -17.28 10.40
CA TRP A 106 -19.02 -16.88 11.63
C TRP A 106 -18.91 -18.09 12.54
N PRO A 107 -17.75 -18.74 12.62
CA PRO A 107 -17.61 -19.86 13.52
C PRO A 107 -17.76 -19.35 14.96
N THR A 108 -18.48 -20.09 15.75
CA THR A 108 -18.64 -19.85 17.19
C THR A 108 -17.35 -20.05 17.98
N ASP A 109 -16.31 -20.58 17.35
CA ASP A 109 -14.98 -20.83 17.88
C ASP A 109 -13.98 -19.66 17.67
N GLY A 110 -14.43 -18.53 17.12
CA GLY A 110 -13.62 -17.33 16.95
C GLY A 110 -12.66 -17.33 15.76
N ALA A 111 -12.61 -18.38 14.94
CA ALA A 111 -11.87 -18.38 13.69
C ALA A 111 -12.65 -17.59 12.62
N SER A 112 -12.53 -16.29 12.69
CA SER A 112 -13.24 -15.37 11.81
C SER A 112 -12.80 -15.51 10.35
N MET A 113 -13.76 -15.61 9.44
CA MET A 113 -13.51 -15.46 8.00
C MET A 113 -13.04 -14.06 7.61
N ILE A 114 -13.19 -13.09 8.53
CA ILE A 114 -12.88 -11.68 8.24
C ILE A 114 -11.39 -11.46 7.88
N VAL A 115 -10.47 -12.10 8.63
CA VAL A 115 -9.03 -11.95 8.41
C VAL A 115 -8.60 -12.49 7.04
N PRO A 116 -8.93 -13.72 6.63
CA PRO A 116 -8.59 -14.22 5.30
C PRO A 116 -9.30 -13.43 4.20
N ALA A 117 -10.54 -12.98 4.39
CA ALA A 117 -11.28 -12.20 3.40
C ALA A 117 -10.67 -10.79 3.22
N ARG A 118 -10.42 -10.06 4.30
CA ARG A 118 -9.70 -8.77 4.21
C ARG A 118 -8.31 -8.93 3.60
N THR A 119 -7.60 -10.02 3.94
CA THR A 119 -6.29 -10.30 3.34
C THR A 119 -6.39 -10.58 1.84
N ALA A 120 -7.46 -11.25 1.37
CA ALA A 120 -7.68 -11.47 -0.05
C ALA A 120 -7.92 -10.16 -0.82
N GLU A 121 -8.71 -9.23 -0.26
CA GLU A 121 -8.91 -7.89 -0.82
C GLU A 121 -7.60 -7.10 -0.89
N PHE A 122 -6.81 -7.11 0.18
CA PHE A 122 -5.50 -6.48 0.24
C PHE A 122 -4.53 -7.04 -0.83
N MET A 123 -4.49 -8.36 -1.00
CA MET A 123 -3.64 -8.99 -2.01
C MET A 123 -4.09 -8.64 -3.43
N ALA A 124 -5.40 -8.52 -3.66
CA ALA A 124 -5.94 -8.08 -4.95
C ALA A 124 -5.57 -6.61 -5.24
N SER A 125 -5.67 -5.73 -4.23
CA SER A 125 -5.26 -4.33 -4.31
C SER A 125 -3.75 -4.17 -4.55
N ALA A 126 -2.92 -4.89 -3.79
CA ALA A 126 -1.46 -4.90 -3.98
C ALA A 126 -1.06 -5.33 -5.40
N LYS A 127 -1.77 -6.34 -5.95
CA LYS A 127 -1.59 -6.77 -7.34
C LYS A 127 -2.00 -5.70 -8.34
N ALA A 128 -3.11 -5.01 -8.10
CA ALA A 128 -3.56 -3.91 -8.97
C ALA A 128 -2.56 -2.74 -8.97
N LEU A 129 -1.93 -2.43 -7.83
CA LEU A 129 -0.88 -1.42 -7.69
C LEU A 129 0.47 -1.86 -8.30
N GLY A 130 0.62 -3.12 -8.69
CA GLY A 130 1.88 -3.63 -9.24
C GLY A 130 3.01 -3.75 -8.22
N VAL A 131 2.67 -4.01 -6.95
CA VAL A 131 3.64 -4.23 -5.88
C VAL A 131 4.51 -5.44 -6.17
N ASP A 132 5.83 -5.32 -5.97
CA ASP A 132 6.77 -6.39 -6.29
C ASP A 132 6.82 -7.48 -5.21
N LYS A 133 6.53 -7.10 -3.95
CA LYS A 133 6.52 -8.03 -2.82
C LYS A 133 5.53 -7.60 -1.74
N VAL A 134 4.73 -8.53 -1.28
CA VAL A 134 3.89 -8.36 -0.08
C VAL A 134 4.53 -9.11 1.09
N ILE A 135 4.59 -8.44 2.24
CA ILE A 135 5.11 -8.96 3.51
C ILE A 135 3.99 -8.83 4.54
N ASN A 136 3.62 -9.91 5.20
CA ASN A 136 2.59 -9.86 6.24
C ASN A 136 3.23 -10.09 7.62
N PHE A 137 3.13 -9.09 8.49
CA PHE A 137 3.65 -9.19 9.87
C PHE A 137 2.78 -10.04 10.77
N LYS A 138 1.50 -10.21 10.43
CA LYS A 138 0.53 -11.03 11.17
C LYS A 138 0.40 -10.65 12.65
N LEU A 139 0.56 -9.38 12.98
CA LEU A 139 0.35 -8.91 14.33
C LEU A 139 -1.15 -8.84 14.63
N SER A 140 -1.52 -9.17 15.85
CA SER A 140 -2.92 -9.04 16.28
C SER A 140 -3.31 -7.58 16.40
N ASP A 141 -4.51 -7.25 15.93
CA ASP A 141 -5.11 -5.92 16.02
C ASP A 141 -5.99 -5.82 17.27
N SER A 142 -5.52 -6.37 18.37
CA SER A 142 -6.24 -6.37 19.63
C SER A 142 -6.42 -4.96 20.19
N PRO A 143 -7.55 -4.66 20.84
CA PRO A 143 -7.76 -3.38 21.50
C PRO A 143 -6.65 -3.08 22.51
N TYR A 144 -6.10 -1.89 22.46
CA TYR A 144 -5.10 -1.45 23.43
C TYR A 144 -5.81 -0.95 24.69
N ASN A 145 -6.02 -1.84 25.64
CA ASN A 145 -6.70 -1.55 26.90
C ASN A 145 -5.76 -1.06 28.01
N SER A 146 -4.48 -0.95 27.71
CA SER A 146 -3.46 -0.41 28.63
C SER A 146 -2.24 0.06 27.86
N ASP A 147 -1.48 0.98 28.46
CA ASP A 147 -0.20 1.47 27.92
C ASP A 147 0.80 0.33 27.70
N ASP A 148 0.83 -0.66 28.59
CA ASP A 148 1.70 -1.83 28.44
C ASP A 148 1.38 -2.64 27.18
N ASN A 149 0.12 -2.85 26.85
CA ASN A 149 -0.31 -3.55 25.65
C ASN A 149 0.08 -2.76 24.39
N TYR A 150 -0.13 -1.45 24.43
CA TYR A 150 0.26 -0.56 23.36
C TYR A 150 1.76 -0.63 23.07
N TYR A 151 2.60 -0.45 24.09
CA TYR A 151 4.05 -0.46 23.90
C TYR A 151 4.59 -1.85 23.52
N ARG A 152 3.98 -2.94 23.99
CA ARG A 152 4.32 -4.30 23.48
C ARG A 152 4.05 -4.46 21.99
N PHE A 153 2.95 -3.87 21.51
CA PHE A 153 2.69 -3.86 20.06
C PHE A 153 3.72 -2.99 19.31
N VAL A 154 4.02 -1.78 19.80
CA VAL A 154 5.07 -0.91 19.26
C VAL A 154 6.41 -1.66 19.16
N ASP A 155 6.81 -2.35 20.20
CA ASP A 155 8.08 -3.11 20.22
C ASP A 155 8.06 -4.28 19.23
N SER A 156 6.93 -4.96 19.08
CA SER A 156 6.75 -6.02 18.08
C SER A 156 6.90 -5.47 16.65
N VAL A 157 6.30 -4.32 16.37
CA VAL A 157 6.43 -3.62 15.10
C VAL A 157 7.88 -3.18 14.86
N LYS A 158 8.51 -2.54 15.85
CA LYS A 158 9.92 -2.11 15.79
C LYS A 158 10.85 -3.26 15.43
N ALA A 159 10.69 -4.40 16.10
CA ALA A 159 11.55 -5.58 15.87
C ALA A 159 11.45 -6.05 14.40
N LYS A 160 10.24 -6.10 13.84
CA LYS A 160 10.00 -6.51 12.44
C LYS A 160 10.54 -5.48 11.44
N ILE A 161 10.33 -4.19 11.68
CA ILE A 161 10.87 -3.12 10.82
C ILE A 161 12.41 -3.14 10.86
N LYS A 162 13.02 -3.29 12.04
CA LYS A 162 14.48 -3.37 12.21
C LYS A 162 15.08 -4.55 11.43
N ALA A 163 14.39 -5.70 11.41
CA ALA A 163 14.78 -6.85 10.60
C ALA A 163 14.74 -6.53 9.09
N LEU A 164 13.68 -5.83 8.62
CA LEU A 164 13.59 -5.41 7.22
C LEU A 164 14.64 -4.36 6.85
N ALA A 165 14.90 -3.37 7.71
CA ALA A 165 15.95 -2.37 7.48
C ALA A 165 17.34 -3.02 7.37
N LYS A 166 17.62 -4.05 8.18
CA LYS A 166 18.84 -4.85 8.08
C LYS A 166 18.90 -5.66 6.78
N GLN A 167 17.77 -6.23 6.35
CA GLN A 167 17.69 -7.04 5.13
C GLN A 167 17.79 -6.19 3.86
N TYR A 168 17.30 -4.96 3.90
CA TYR A 168 17.26 -4.04 2.76
C TYR A 168 17.93 -2.71 3.10
N PRO A 169 19.27 -2.68 3.23
CA PRO A 169 19.99 -1.45 3.57
C PRO A 169 19.75 -0.38 2.49
N GLY A 170 19.56 0.86 2.92
CA GLY A 170 19.23 1.99 2.03
C GLY A 170 17.79 2.01 1.52
N ALA A 171 16.91 1.15 2.02
CA ALA A 171 15.48 1.21 1.72
C ALA A 171 14.88 2.54 2.19
N SER A 172 13.91 3.04 1.41
CA SER A 172 13.06 4.15 1.81
C SER A 172 11.81 3.59 2.50
N HIS A 173 11.43 4.16 3.64
CA HIS A 173 10.34 3.65 4.47
C HIS A 173 9.16 4.62 4.49
N LYS A 174 7.96 4.14 4.17
CA LYS A 174 6.73 4.93 4.09
C LYS A 174 5.70 4.38 5.07
N PHE A 175 5.27 5.21 5.98
CA PHE A 175 4.33 4.89 7.05
C PHE A 175 3.04 5.69 6.92
N THR A 176 2.08 5.45 7.79
CA THR A 176 0.93 6.33 7.99
C THR A 176 1.23 7.41 9.01
N ALA A 177 0.59 8.58 8.87
CA ALA A 177 0.74 9.70 9.80
C ALA A 177 -0.16 9.49 11.05
N GLY A 178 0.09 8.41 11.78
CA GLY A 178 -0.77 7.91 12.85
C GLY A 178 -1.15 8.91 13.94
N TRP A 179 -0.39 9.99 14.12
CA TRP A 179 -0.73 11.08 15.05
C TRP A 179 -1.86 11.99 14.56
N LEU A 180 -2.25 11.86 13.28
CA LEU A 180 -3.37 12.57 12.66
C LEU A 180 -4.61 11.68 12.53
N GLU A 181 -4.51 10.42 12.94
CA GLU A 181 -5.48 9.37 12.70
C GLU A 181 -6.00 8.82 14.04
N GLU A 182 -7.28 8.45 14.08
CA GLU A 182 -7.97 8.12 15.32
C GLU A 182 -7.93 6.59 15.60
N THR A 183 -6.77 5.96 15.36
CA THR A 183 -6.56 4.51 15.59
C THR A 183 -5.21 4.24 16.22
N ASP A 184 -5.22 3.48 17.32
CA ASP A 184 -4.00 3.14 18.05
C ASP A 184 -3.02 2.32 17.20
N THR A 185 -3.49 1.45 16.30
CA THR A 185 -2.62 0.69 15.40
C THR A 185 -1.81 1.60 14.47
N HIS A 186 -2.44 2.64 13.90
CA HIS A 186 -1.76 3.64 13.08
C HIS A 186 -0.77 4.46 13.90
N LYS A 187 -1.19 4.87 15.11
CA LYS A 187 -0.35 5.62 16.03
C LYS A 187 0.86 4.80 16.46
N ALA A 188 0.66 3.53 16.83
CA ALA A 188 1.73 2.63 17.24
C ALA A 188 2.75 2.37 16.11
N LEU A 189 2.29 2.28 14.86
CA LEU A 189 3.17 2.17 13.71
C LEU A 189 4.02 3.43 13.52
N ALA A 190 3.43 4.62 13.68
CA ALA A 190 4.15 5.88 13.62
C ALA A 190 5.16 6.02 14.78
N ASP A 191 4.80 5.57 15.99
CA ASP A 191 5.68 5.54 17.14
C ASP A 191 6.88 4.61 16.94
N ALA A 192 6.63 3.43 16.38
CA ALA A 192 7.70 2.49 16.04
C ALA A 192 8.70 3.12 15.04
N ALA A 193 8.21 3.81 14.02
CA ALA A 193 9.04 4.54 13.08
C ALA A 193 9.83 5.66 13.77
N TYR A 194 9.20 6.45 14.64
CA TYR A 194 9.83 7.51 15.40
C TYR A 194 11.00 6.99 16.25
N PHE A 195 10.78 5.93 17.01
CA PHE A 195 11.85 5.34 17.82
C PHE A 195 13.00 4.83 16.96
N LEU A 196 12.72 4.16 15.84
CA LEU A 196 13.76 3.67 14.94
C LEU A 196 14.52 4.79 14.20
N MET A 197 13.88 5.92 13.94
CA MET A 197 14.56 7.13 13.44
C MET A 197 15.52 7.69 14.50
N ASN A 198 15.09 7.79 15.75
CA ASN A 198 15.94 8.26 16.86
C ASN A 198 17.09 7.30 17.19
N GLU A 199 16.90 6.00 16.96
CA GLU A 199 17.94 4.97 17.04
C GLU A 199 18.92 5.02 15.84
N GLY A 200 18.67 5.86 14.83
CA GLY A 200 19.48 5.93 13.60
C GLY A 200 19.32 4.70 12.68
N VAL A 201 18.32 3.85 12.94
CA VAL A 201 18.04 2.66 12.12
C VAL A 201 17.35 3.03 10.80
N LEU A 202 16.47 4.02 10.81
CA LEU A 202 15.76 4.53 9.65
C LEU A 202 16.19 5.95 9.34
N THR A 203 16.59 6.22 8.10
CA THR A 203 17.11 7.53 7.67
C THR A 203 16.28 8.19 6.56
N ASP A 204 15.59 7.41 5.73
CA ASP A 204 14.68 7.91 4.69
C ASP A 204 13.24 7.49 5.03
N VAL A 205 12.55 8.36 5.76
CA VAL A 205 11.19 8.11 6.28
C VAL A 205 10.23 9.21 5.84
N ARG A 206 9.02 8.81 5.42
CA ARG A 206 7.90 9.70 5.15
C ARG A 206 6.62 9.10 5.70
N PHE A 207 5.64 9.96 5.97
CA PHE A 207 4.36 9.58 6.55
C PHE A 207 3.23 10.04 5.65
N ASN A 208 2.36 9.15 5.25
CA ASN A 208 1.19 9.43 4.43
C ASN A 208 -0.05 9.54 5.32
N TYR A 209 -0.91 10.51 5.06
CA TYR A 209 -2.12 10.72 5.83
C TYR A 209 -3.31 10.01 5.19
N VAL A 210 -3.65 8.83 5.69
CA VAL A 210 -4.74 8.00 5.16
C VAL A 210 -6.10 8.62 5.50
N TYR A 211 -6.31 9.07 6.73
CA TYR A 211 -7.57 9.64 7.21
C TYR A 211 -7.81 11.10 6.73
N ALA A 212 -6.97 11.60 5.82
CA ALA A 212 -7.25 12.85 5.13
C ALA A 212 -8.62 12.83 4.43
N TYR A 213 -9.05 11.67 3.96
CA TYR A 213 -10.29 11.51 3.20
C TYR A 213 -11.56 11.59 4.05
N ASP A 214 -11.45 11.56 5.37
CA ASP A 214 -12.53 11.90 6.31
C ASP A 214 -12.70 13.42 6.48
N LYS A 215 -11.73 14.19 6.04
CA LYS A 215 -11.76 15.66 6.16
C LYS A 215 -12.33 16.32 4.89
N PRO A 216 -12.94 17.50 5.02
CA PRO A 216 -13.31 18.32 3.85
C PRO A 216 -12.10 18.55 2.94
N LYS A 217 -12.32 18.55 1.61
CA LYS A 217 -11.24 18.69 0.60
C LYS A 217 -10.30 19.88 0.84
N SER A 218 -10.81 20.99 1.40
CA SER A 218 -10.03 22.18 1.73
C SER A 218 -9.08 22.01 2.91
N GLN A 219 -9.31 21.01 3.77
CA GLN A 219 -8.54 20.79 4.99
C GLN A 219 -7.53 19.64 4.88
N ARG A 220 -7.64 18.79 3.85
CA ARG A 220 -6.84 17.58 3.70
C ARG A 220 -5.34 17.82 3.66
N ALA A 221 -4.92 18.97 3.11
CA ALA A 221 -3.52 19.35 2.95
C ALA A 221 -2.95 20.15 4.13
N ASN A 222 -3.74 20.45 5.16
CA ASN A 222 -3.31 21.28 6.27
C ASN A 222 -2.13 20.65 7.02
N GLY A 223 -0.99 21.34 7.03
CA GLY A 223 0.24 20.87 7.66
C GLY A 223 1.02 19.82 6.88
N ALA A 224 0.58 19.45 5.68
CA ALA A 224 1.34 18.53 4.82
C ALA A 224 2.69 19.17 4.41
N ALA A 225 3.76 18.39 4.51
CA ALA A 225 5.07 18.78 3.98
C ALA A 225 5.09 18.75 2.45
N TYR A 226 4.28 17.86 1.87
CA TYR A 226 4.17 17.69 0.43
C TYR A 226 2.77 17.15 0.06
N VAL A 227 2.21 17.67 -1.04
CA VAL A 227 0.98 17.14 -1.65
C VAL A 227 1.35 16.47 -2.95
N LEU A 228 1.18 15.16 -3.00
CA LEU A 228 1.36 14.38 -4.22
C LEU A 228 0.12 14.51 -5.10
N ASN A 229 0.25 15.15 -6.25
CA ASN A 229 -0.78 15.18 -7.27
C ASN A 229 -0.62 13.95 -8.17
N ILE A 230 -1.58 13.05 -8.11
CA ILE A 230 -1.55 11.76 -8.81
C ILE A 230 -1.94 11.97 -10.27
N PRO A 231 -1.09 11.64 -11.25
CA PRO A 231 -1.43 11.73 -12.67
C PRO A 231 -2.64 10.86 -13.03
N SER A 232 -3.40 11.23 -14.04
CA SER A 232 -4.64 10.53 -14.45
C SER A 232 -4.43 9.04 -14.73
N ALA A 233 -3.30 8.67 -15.33
CA ALA A 233 -2.94 7.27 -15.57
C ALA A 233 -2.77 6.49 -14.25
N HIS A 234 -2.13 7.09 -13.25
CA HIS A 234 -1.97 6.49 -11.92
C HIS A 234 -3.29 6.47 -11.15
N MET A 235 -4.12 7.52 -11.29
CA MET A 235 -5.48 7.52 -10.71
C MET A 235 -6.34 6.38 -11.23
N ALA A 236 -6.22 6.00 -12.50
CA ALA A 236 -6.93 4.84 -13.04
C ALA A 236 -6.50 3.54 -12.34
N ILE A 237 -5.22 3.42 -11.97
CA ILE A 237 -4.70 2.26 -11.23
C ILE A 237 -5.13 2.32 -9.75
N LYS A 238 -5.02 3.49 -9.10
CA LYS A 238 -5.50 3.70 -7.72
C LYS A 238 -6.97 3.31 -7.58
N ARG A 239 -7.82 3.76 -8.51
CA ARG A 239 -9.23 3.40 -8.55
C ARG A 239 -9.46 1.89 -8.64
N LYS A 240 -8.68 1.19 -9.46
CA LYS A 240 -8.74 -0.29 -9.52
C LYS A 240 -8.36 -0.94 -8.19
N ALA A 241 -7.35 -0.42 -7.49
CA ALA A 241 -6.95 -0.91 -6.19
C ALA A 241 -8.06 -0.71 -5.14
N ILE A 242 -8.69 0.48 -5.12
CA ILE A 242 -9.85 0.78 -4.27
C ILE A 242 -11.01 -0.17 -4.59
N TYR A 243 -11.28 -0.44 -5.87
CA TYR A 243 -12.36 -1.35 -6.28
C TYR A 243 -12.14 -2.81 -5.88
N CYS A 244 -10.93 -3.23 -5.56
CA CYS A 244 -10.70 -4.55 -4.97
C CYS A 244 -11.46 -4.71 -3.65
N TYR A 245 -11.64 -3.61 -2.91
CA TYR A 245 -12.39 -3.53 -1.66
C TYR A 245 -13.91 -3.37 -1.84
N ASN A 246 -14.38 -3.26 -3.08
CA ASN A 246 -15.80 -3.25 -3.45
C ASN A 246 -16.17 -4.48 -4.30
N THR A 247 -15.31 -5.48 -4.34
CA THR A 247 -15.53 -6.68 -5.16
C THR A 247 -16.30 -7.72 -4.37
N TRP A 248 -17.43 -8.18 -4.94
CA TRP A 248 -18.20 -9.31 -4.42
C TRP A 248 -17.90 -10.55 -5.23
N ALA A 249 -17.10 -11.46 -4.69
CA ALA A 249 -16.75 -12.75 -5.29
C ALA A 249 -16.39 -13.75 -4.18
N PRO A 250 -17.40 -14.30 -3.49
CA PRO A 250 -17.19 -15.22 -2.37
C PRO A 250 -16.35 -16.46 -2.69
N ASP A 251 -16.41 -16.95 -3.92
CA ASP A 251 -15.58 -18.05 -4.44
C ASP A 251 -14.08 -17.74 -4.41
N ARG A 252 -13.73 -16.44 -4.39
CA ARG A 252 -12.37 -15.93 -4.26
C ARG A 252 -12.09 -15.29 -2.90
N ASN A 253 -13.00 -15.48 -1.95
CA ASN A 253 -12.93 -14.90 -0.62
C ASN A 253 -12.96 -13.37 -0.60
N LEU A 254 -13.68 -12.74 -1.54
CA LEU A 254 -13.87 -11.29 -1.65
C LEU A 254 -15.32 -10.94 -1.29
N TYR A 255 -15.51 -10.06 -0.31
CA TYR A 255 -16.82 -9.74 0.25
C TYR A 255 -17.09 -8.24 0.33
N ALA A 256 -16.34 -7.44 -0.42
CA ALA A 256 -16.43 -5.96 -0.42
C ALA A 256 -16.29 -5.35 0.99
N LEU A 257 -15.41 -5.90 1.81
CA LEU A 257 -15.26 -5.56 3.23
C LEU A 257 -14.81 -4.12 3.44
N GLY A 258 -13.91 -3.61 2.60
CA GLY A 258 -13.45 -2.23 2.71
C GLY A 258 -14.60 -1.23 2.53
N TYR A 259 -15.46 -1.44 1.54
CA TYR A 259 -16.63 -0.57 1.33
C TYR A 259 -17.71 -0.74 2.39
N HIS A 260 -17.83 -1.92 3.00
CA HIS A 260 -18.70 -2.08 4.18
C HIS A 260 -18.13 -1.43 5.44
N SER A 261 -16.80 -1.31 5.52
CA SER A 261 -16.12 -0.72 6.67
C SER A 261 -16.08 0.80 6.61
N VAL A 262 -15.61 1.36 5.48
CA VAL A 262 -15.29 2.79 5.33
C VAL A 262 -15.72 3.35 3.95
N PRO A 263 -17.02 3.26 3.59
CA PRO A 263 -17.50 3.60 2.25
C PRO A 263 -17.17 5.05 1.85
N ASP A 264 -17.43 6.01 2.72
CA ASP A 264 -17.22 7.44 2.43
C ASP A 264 -15.74 7.78 2.21
N LYS A 265 -14.87 7.10 2.95
CA LYS A 265 -13.42 7.23 2.82
C LYS A 265 -12.95 6.65 1.48
N MET A 266 -13.49 5.49 1.08
CA MET A 266 -13.22 4.85 -0.21
C MET A 266 -13.64 5.76 -1.38
N GLU A 267 -14.86 6.30 -1.36
CA GLU A 267 -15.33 7.21 -2.40
C GLU A 267 -14.53 8.52 -2.43
N SER A 268 -14.23 9.10 -1.27
CA SER A 268 -13.40 10.28 -1.18
C SER A 268 -12.00 10.08 -1.79
N ALA A 269 -11.35 8.93 -1.52
CA ALA A 269 -10.05 8.59 -2.06
C ALA A 269 -10.10 8.23 -3.56
N HIS A 270 -11.22 7.67 -4.03
CA HIS A 270 -11.48 7.38 -5.43
C HIS A 270 -11.59 8.66 -6.29
N GLU A 271 -12.11 9.73 -5.72
CA GLU A 271 -12.32 11.00 -6.42
C GLU A 271 -11.14 11.96 -6.32
N ASP A 272 -10.45 12.02 -5.18
CA ASP A 272 -9.38 13.00 -4.94
C ASP A 272 -8.04 12.52 -5.53
N PRO A 273 -7.49 13.22 -6.52
CA PRO A 273 -6.22 12.85 -7.15
C PRO A 273 -5.00 13.27 -6.31
N ARG A 274 -5.16 13.47 -5.02
CA ARG A 274 -4.07 13.92 -4.15
C ARG A 274 -3.82 12.91 -3.05
N GLU A 275 -2.55 12.79 -2.64
CA GLU A 275 -2.13 12.20 -1.38
C GLU A 275 -1.30 13.20 -0.58
N PHE A 276 -1.28 13.06 0.72
CA PHE A 276 -0.76 14.06 1.64
C PHE A 276 0.37 13.43 2.45
N VAL A 277 1.58 13.98 2.28
CA VAL A 277 2.80 13.45 2.90
C VAL A 277 3.28 14.40 3.97
N PHE A 278 3.61 13.84 5.12
CA PHE A 278 4.05 14.55 6.30
C PHE A 278 5.46 14.13 6.72
N THR A 279 6.10 15.00 7.45
CA THR A 279 7.26 14.68 8.29
C THR A 279 6.81 14.64 9.73
N ILE A 280 7.54 13.90 10.56
CA ILE A 280 7.20 13.82 11.98
C ILE A 280 7.32 15.23 12.61
N PRO A 281 6.35 15.65 13.45
CA PRO A 281 6.41 16.95 14.10
C PRO A 281 7.61 17.08 15.04
N SER A 282 8.19 18.29 15.15
CA SER A 282 9.30 18.55 16.07
C SER A 282 8.96 18.31 17.56
N ARG A 283 7.68 18.39 17.91
CA ARG A 283 7.15 18.10 19.26
C ARG A 283 6.31 16.82 19.25
N TYR A 284 6.78 15.79 18.55
CA TYR A 284 6.07 14.53 18.52
C TYR A 284 6.11 13.82 19.88
N THR A 285 4.97 13.37 20.34
CA THR A 285 4.82 12.63 21.60
C THR A 285 4.37 11.20 21.29
N PRO A 286 5.22 10.18 21.52
CA PRO A 286 4.81 8.79 21.46
C PRO A 286 3.77 8.44 22.54
N GLY A 287 2.99 7.42 22.28
CA GLY A 287 2.00 6.90 23.22
C GLY A 287 0.63 6.70 22.56
N PRO A 288 -0.27 5.94 23.21
CA PRO A 288 -1.61 5.69 22.71
C PRO A 288 -2.41 6.98 22.56
N ILE A 289 -3.44 6.92 21.72
CA ILE A 289 -4.41 7.99 21.60
C ILE A 289 -5.19 8.04 22.92
N LYS A 290 -5.20 9.20 23.54
CA LYS A 290 -6.01 9.42 24.75
C LYS A 290 -7.48 9.57 24.32
N HIS A 291 -8.28 8.59 24.67
CA HIS A 291 -9.73 8.61 24.51
C HIS A 291 -10.44 9.31 25.65
#